data_991e3786c83e65bd43f952cae6a3f5d4
#
_entry.id   991e3786c83e65bd43f952cae6a3f5d4
#
_cell.length_a   1.000
_cell.length_b   1.000
_cell.length_c   1.000
_cell.angle_alpha   90.00
_cell.angle_beta   90.00
_cell.angle_gamma   90.00
#
_symmetry.space_group_name_H-M   'P 1'
#
loop_
_entity.id
_entity.type
_entity.pdbx_description
1 polymer ?
#
loop_
_entity_poly.entity_id
_entity_poly.type
_entity_poly.pdbx_seq_one_letter_code
_entity_poly.pdbx_strand_id
1 'polypeptide(L)'
;MDLTDSIRPVTHCASGALYGMTETEPANIESLVTPLKPHMFCQPPEGKNGNQHNFGDGYIVASRLKNTTAKVQITLADLLPNWPYRWPGQQSWLSSVERVVKKKFSEGLTNIHSYVIWNEPDGTWNTSNGDINTTVWKPTYELLRRLDPETPIVGPGMAYYNESRMRTFLTFCKQNNCLPDLICWHQWGSAGFADAVKSVRKLQQELGIPERPYCINEYCAGSDSDKQKYEGCPGYSVPFIAKFERYNVESATISWWHVPHPGRLGSLLTDDGQKGGGWWLYKWYGDMDGYMASVTPPNDRSEGVDGFASVDKMHHCASLVLGGKSVGDVNVVFQKMPDFLSGVVRVKVERVTWKSINTPVNGTDLISESDMVVEGGSLTVPVRIESELYGYRIYITPLDVPQTPYKNETASIPGKVEAEHFDVAGQGFSYYDNEETNRGDGEFRTDEGVDIVKAGDGFAVGYTEKGEWLEYTVDVKESNIYDITANVSNGGEVDGFQLYIDGERITEEYTIAQTSEDWSTYEEVRVATAQLEKGEHTLKLLIEGNYVNVDWLNFVVSDPSSIINTMNGKETNTLEGALFYDVKGKQVERKELRRNKCYIAVPSTRKEGIKFVRE
;
A
#
# COMPACT_ATOMS: atom_id res chain seq x y z
N MET A 1 -8.69 22.37 5.18
CA MET A 1 -7.33 21.81 5.16
C MET A 1 -6.53 22.47 4.05
N ASP A 2 -5.23 22.61 4.21
CA ASP A 2 -4.32 23.19 3.23
C ASP A 2 -3.53 22.04 2.58
N LEU A 3 -3.76 21.78 1.28
CA LEU A 3 -3.13 20.66 0.58
C LEU A 3 -1.66 20.93 0.18
N THR A 4 -1.17 22.15 0.33
CA THR A 4 0.25 22.49 0.11
C THR A 4 1.06 22.53 1.41
N ASP A 5 0.40 22.52 2.57
CA ASP A 5 1.04 22.48 3.89
C ASP A 5 1.40 21.03 4.25
N SER A 6 2.57 20.63 3.80
CA SER A 6 3.11 19.26 4.02
C SER A 6 3.64 19.11 5.44
N ILE A 7 3.12 18.17 6.19
CA ILE A 7 3.62 17.79 7.51
C ILE A 7 4.90 16.96 7.38
N ARG A 8 4.83 15.89 6.59
CA ARG A 8 5.91 14.91 6.35
C ARG A 8 5.52 13.95 5.22
N PRO A 9 6.44 13.16 4.68
CA PRO A 9 6.08 11.98 3.90
C PRO A 9 5.14 11.07 4.69
N VAL A 10 4.27 10.34 4.00
CA VAL A 10 3.41 9.33 4.64
C VAL A 10 4.28 8.24 5.25
N THR A 11 4.12 7.98 6.54
CA THR A 11 4.90 6.98 7.29
C THR A 11 4.04 5.87 7.87
N HIS A 12 2.71 6.02 7.81
CA HIS A 12 1.76 5.13 8.47
C HIS A 12 2.03 4.95 9.98
N CYS A 13 2.49 6.00 10.65
CA CYS A 13 2.99 5.96 12.03
C CYS A 13 2.04 5.30 13.04
N ALA A 14 0.73 5.35 12.79
CA ALA A 14 -0.30 4.78 13.65
C ALA A 14 -0.80 3.40 13.19
N SER A 15 -0.23 2.84 12.11
CA SER A 15 -0.56 1.49 11.64
C SER A 15 0.29 0.47 12.38
N GLY A 16 -0.37 -0.42 13.13
CA GLY A 16 0.24 -1.46 13.92
C GLY A 16 -0.46 -1.68 15.26
N ALA A 17 -0.05 -2.67 16.00
CA ALA A 17 -0.73 -3.06 17.22
C ALA A 17 0.23 -3.56 18.32
N LEU A 18 -0.15 -3.29 19.57
CA LEU A 18 0.42 -3.94 20.73
C LEU A 18 -0.10 -5.38 20.81
N TYR A 19 0.79 -6.37 20.83
CA TYR A 19 0.48 -7.82 20.88
C TYR A 19 -0.52 -8.30 19.80
N GLY A 20 -0.60 -7.57 18.71
CA GLY A 20 -1.54 -7.84 17.62
C GLY A 20 -1.20 -9.06 16.76
N MET A 21 -0.02 -9.65 16.96
CA MET A 21 0.45 -10.83 16.25
C MET A 21 0.95 -11.90 17.19
N THR A 22 0.86 -13.17 16.75
CA THR A 22 1.48 -14.30 17.44
C THR A 22 2.47 -15.02 16.50
N GLU A 23 3.00 -16.13 16.97
CA GLU A 23 3.87 -17.02 16.20
C GLU A 23 3.20 -17.57 14.93
N THR A 24 1.86 -17.61 14.92
CA THR A 24 1.07 -18.21 13.84
C THR A 24 -0.08 -17.34 13.35
N GLU A 25 -0.61 -16.42 14.20
CA GLU A 25 -1.78 -15.61 13.85
C GLU A 25 -1.45 -14.11 13.71
N PRO A 26 -2.12 -13.38 12.79
CA PRO A 26 -2.95 -13.94 11.72
C PRO A 26 -2.09 -14.78 10.76
N ALA A 27 -2.64 -15.90 10.26
CA ALA A 27 -1.88 -16.83 9.42
C ALA A 27 -1.51 -16.25 8.05
N ASN A 28 -2.44 -15.52 7.44
CA ASN A 28 -2.24 -14.90 6.13
C ASN A 28 -1.74 -13.45 6.28
N ILE A 29 -0.42 -13.28 6.21
CA ILE A 29 0.25 -11.97 6.27
C ILE A 29 -0.11 -11.12 5.04
N GLU A 30 -0.05 -11.69 3.86
CA GLU A 30 -0.21 -10.99 2.59
C GLU A 30 -1.60 -10.33 2.47
N SER A 31 -2.68 -11.03 2.81
CA SER A 31 -4.04 -10.51 2.67
C SER A 31 -4.57 -9.74 3.89
N LEU A 32 -3.99 -9.94 5.08
CA LEU A 32 -4.51 -9.38 6.32
C LEU A 32 -3.59 -8.31 6.95
N VAL A 33 -2.29 -8.37 6.71
CA VAL A 33 -1.30 -7.49 7.35
C VAL A 33 -0.69 -6.52 6.33
N THR A 34 -0.14 -7.03 5.23
CA THR A 34 0.55 -6.22 4.20
C THR A 34 -0.31 -5.05 3.68
N PRO A 35 -1.63 -5.22 3.39
CA PRO A 35 -2.45 -4.12 2.88
C PRO A 35 -2.66 -2.96 3.86
N LEU A 36 -2.33 -3.14 5.12
CA LEU A 36 -2.41 -2.07 6.14
C LEU A 36 -1.12 -1.24 6.20
N LYS A 37 -0.09 -1.59 5.42
CA LYS A 37 1.27 -1.01 5.48
C LYS A 37 1.70 -0.74 6.93
N PRO A 38 1.74 -1.78 7.79
CA PRO A 38 1.99 -1.58 9.21
C PRO A 38 3.38 -1.00 9.44
N HIS A 39 3.44 0.03 10.30
CA HIS A 39 4.69 0.65 10.71
C HIS A 39 5.35 -0.10 11.87
N MET A 40 4.57 -0.44 12.91
CA MET A 40 5.12 -0.98 14.15
C MET A 40 4.23 -2.03 14.81
N PHE A 41 4.82 -3.14 15.23
CA PHE A 41 4.22 -4.04 16.21
C PHE A 41 5.01 -4.00 17.50
N CYS A 42 4.32 -3.85 18.65
CA CYS A 42 4.96 -3.89 19.95
C CYS A 42 4.71 -5.28 20.57
N GLN A 43 5.78 -6.02 20.90
CA GLN A 43 5.72 -7.44 21.23
C GLN A 43 6.57 -7.78 22.45
N PRO A 44 6.21 -8.83 23.20
CA PRO A 44 7.09 -9.38 24.22
C PRO A 44 8.35 -9.97 23.58
N PRO A 45 9.50 -9.96 24.27
CA PRO A 45 10.73 -10.55 23.74
C PRO A 45 10.65 -12.08 23.63
N GLU A 46 9.80 -12.72 24.41
CA GLU A 46 9.56 -14.16 24.41
C GLU A 46 8.11 -14.44 24.81
N GLY A 47 7.32 -15.01 23.91
CA GLY A 47 6.00 -15.55 24.22
C GLY A 47 6.10 -16.96 24.81
N LYS A 48 6.21 -17.09 26.12
CA LYS A 48 6.30 -18.40 26.77
C LYS A 48 5.60 -18.48 28.11
N ASN A 49 5.25 -19.70 28.51
CA ASN A 49 4.68 -19.98 29.83
C ASN A 49 5.61 -19.47 30.96
N GLY A 50 5.04 -18.75 31.89
CA GLY A 50 5.72 -18.15 33.02
C GLY A 50 6.08 -16.69 32.87
N ASN A 51 6.05 -16.14 31.64
CA ASN A 51 6.09 -14.70 31.37
C ASN A 51 4.66 -14.12 31.45
N GLN A 52 4.55 -12.80 31.43
CA GLN A 52 3.24 -12.13 31.39
C GLN A 52 2.42 -12.62 30.18
N HIS A 53 3.04 -12.71 29.02
CA HIS A 53 2.43 -13.25 27.81
C HIS A 53 3.01 -14.62 27.47
N ASN A 54 2.14 -15.58 27.19
CA ASN A 54 2.53 -16.92 26.75
C ASN A 54 2.55 -17.08 25.22
N PHE A 55 2.44 -15.96 24.47
CA PHE A 55 2.39 -15.88 23.01
C PHE A 55 3.05 -14.59 22.53
N GLY A 56 3.26 -14.49 21.21
CA GLY A 56 3.70 -13.28 20.54
C GLY A 56 5.20 -13.02 20.66
N ASP A 57 6.05 -14.08 20.67
CA ASP A 57 7.51 -13.92 20.63
C ASP A 57 7.91 -12.93 19.54
N GLY A 58 8.42 -11.77 19.95
CA GLY A 58 8.72 -10.65 19.06
C GLY A 58 9.76 -10.97 18.00
N TYR A 59 10.66 -11.93 18.24
CA TYR A 59 11.65 -12.34 17.25
C TYR A 59 11.03 -13.27 16.20
N ILE A 60 10.10 -14.15 16.60
CA ILE A 60 9.32 -14.97 15.65
C ILE A 60 8.40 -14.07 14.83
N VAL A 61 7.71 -13.10 15.46
CA VAL A 61 6.88 -12.12 14.76
C VAL A 61 7.71 -11.29 13.77
N ALA A 62 8.90 -10.81 14.17
CA ALA A 62 9.80 -10.10 13.28
C ALA A 62 10.21 -10.95 12.06
N SER A 63 10.51 -12.23 12.26
CA SER A 63 10.82 -13.15 11.15
C SER A 63 9.64 -13.33 10.21
N ARG A 64 8.40 -13.38 10.72
CA ARG A 64 7.19 -13.46 9.88
C ARG A 64 6.95 -12.19 9.06
N LEU A 65 7.37 -11.04 9.56
CA LEU A 65 7.15 -9.72 8.95
C LEU A 65 8.30 -9.24 8.05
N LYS A 66 9.34 -10.05 7.84
CA LYS A 66 10.57 -9.64 7.14
C LYS A 66 10.36 -9.12 5.70
N ASN A 67 9.27 -9.52 5.05
CA ASN A 67 8.92 -9.12 3.68
C ASN A 67 7.82 -8.03 3.67
N THR A 68 7.59 -7.35 4.78
CA THR A 68 6.65 -6.22 4.92
C THR A 68 7.40 -4.97 5.33
N THR A 69 6.71 -3.83 5.34
CA THR A 69 7.25 -2.56 5.88
C THR A 69 7.37 -2.55 7.42
N ALA A 70 6.72 -3.51 8.09
CA ALA A 70 6.58 -3.55 9.53
C ALA A 70 7.89 -3.78 10.27
N LYS A 71 8.06 -3.03 11.35
CA LYS A 71 9.12 -3.21 12.33
C LYS A 71 8.55 -3.72 13.66
N VAL A 72 9.40 -4.26 14.50
CA VAL A 72 9.00 -4.80 15.80
C VAL A 72 9.73 -4.07 16.93
N GLN A 73 8.94 -3.54 17.84
CA GLN A 73 9.41 -2.98 19.12
C GLN A 73 9.30 -4.05 20.20
N ILE A 74 10.34 -4.24 20.99
CA ILE A 74 10.44 -5.29 22.01
C ILE A 74 10.21 -4.68 23.39
N THR A 75 9.16 -5.11 24.10
CA THR A 75 8.87 -4.70 25.48
C THR A 75 9.58 -5.62 26.47
N LEU A 76 10.74 -5.19 26.97
CA LEU A 76 11.60 -6.02 27.82
C LEU A 76 10.93 -6.45 29.14
N ALA A 77 10.06 -5.60 29.72
CA ALA A 77 9.35 -5.92 30.95
C ALA A 77 8.51 -7.20 30.87
N ASP A 78 8.06 -7.56 29.66
CA ASP A 78 7.25 -8.75 29.42
C ASP A 78 8.03 -10.09 29.54
N LEU A 79 9.34 -10.01 29.79
CA LEU A 79 10.12 -11.15 30.28
C LEU A 79 9.70 -11.61 31.68
N LEU A 80 9.03 -10.73 32.42
CA LEU A 80 8.67 -10.96 33.79
C LEU A 80 7.28 -11.60 33.91
N PRO A 81 7.06 -12.42 34.94
CA PRO A 81 5.75 -12.96 35.21
C PRO A 81 4.83 -11.94 35.88
N ASN A 82 3.52 -12.17 35.72
CA ASN A 82 2.42 -11.44 36.34
C ASN A 82 2.25 -9.99 35.84
N TRP A 83 1.16 -9.41 36.24
CA TRP A 83 0.80 -8.02 36.15
C TRP A 83 0.18 -7.57 37.48
N PRO A 84 0.74 -6.60 38.24
CA PRO A 84 2.06 -5.97 38.02
C PRO A 84 3.23 -6.96 38.02
N TYR A 85 4.33 -6.58 37.40
CA TYR A 85 5.48 -7.45 37.22
C TYR A 85 6.15 -7.92 38.54
N ARG A 86 6.46 -9.20 38.63
CA ARG A 86 7.26 -9.73 39.71
C ARG A 86 8.74 -9.50 39.47
N TRP A 87 9.33 -8.54 40.19
CA TRP A 87 10.74 -8.20 40.09
C TRP A 87 11.69 -9.31 40.55
N PRO A 88 12.62 -9.80 39.72
CA PRO A 88 13.51 -10.90 40.04
C PRO A 88 14.83 -10.45 40.69
N GLY A 89 15.05 -9.14 40.87
CA GLY A 89 16.31 -8.54 41.20
C GLY A 89 17.16 -8.17 39.99
N GLN A 90 18.01 -7.14 40.17
CA GLN A 90 18.74 -6.50 39.06
C GLN A 90 19.62 -7.47 38.27
N GLN A 91 20.37 -8.34 38.93
CA GLN A 91 21.29 -9.26 38.25
C GLN A 91 20.52 -10.25 37.34
N SER A 92 19.42 -10.84 37.83
CA SER A 92 18.58 -11.75 37.05
C SER A 92 17.92 -11.03 35.86
N TRP A 93 17.47 -9.78 36.08
CA TRP A 93 16.91 -8.93 35.04
C TRP A 93 17.91 -8.67 33.92
N LEU A 94 19.10 -8.12 34.24
CA LEU A 94 20.13 -7.82 33.26
C LEU A 94 20.59 -9.06 32.49
N SER A 95 20.70 -10.22 33.14
CA SER A 95 21.02 -11.48 32.47
C SER A 95 19.95 -11.91 31.48
N SER A 96 18.66 -11.66 31.78
CA SER A 96 17.55 -11.95 30.89
C SER A 96 17.53 -10.99 29.68
N VAL A 97 17.77 -9.69 29.91
CA VAL A 97 17.91 -8.69 28.84
C VAL A 97 19.07 -9.02 27.91
N GLU A 98 20.25 -9.34 28.47
CA GLU A 98 21.42 -9.73 27.67
C GLU A 98 21.12 -10.93 26.77
N ARG A 99 20.41 -11.93 27.27
CA ARG A 99 20.05 -13.12 26.51
C ARG A 99 19.15 -12.79 25.33
N VAL A 100 18.12 -11.97 25.53
CA VAL A 100 17.19 -11.62 24.44
C VAL A 100 17.82 -10.69 23.40
N VAL A 101 18.67 -9.76 23.82
CA VAL A 101 19.41 -8.91 22.87
C VAL A 101 20.35 -9.74 21.99
N LYS A 102 21.05 -10.71 22.58
CA LYS A 102 21.90 -11.63 21.82
C LYS A 102 21.11 -12.49 20.82
N LYS A 103 19.85 -12.81 21.11
CA LYS A 103 18.96 -13.56 20.21
C LYS A 103 18.75 -12.81 18.88
N LYS A 104 18.54 -11.48 18.91
CA LYS A 104 18.43 -10.64 17.69
C LYS A 104 19.57 -10.92 16.70
N PHE A 105 20.81 -10.88 17.20
CA PHE A 105 21.99 -11.08 16.36
C PHE A 105 22.15 -12.51 15.87
N SER A 106 21.86 -13.49 16.74
CA SER A 106 21.96 -14.91 16.36
C SER A 106 20.93 -15.33 15.30
N GLU A 107 19.79 -14.63 15.23
CA GLU A 107 18.74 -14.88 14.24
C GLU A 107 18.83 -13.96 13.02
N GLY A 108 19.78 -13.01 13.00
CA GLY A 108 20.02 -12.12 11.87
C GLY A 108 18.86 -11.18 11.54
N LEU A 109 18.07 -10.79 12.55
CA LEU A 109 16.88 -9.96 12.36
C LEU A 109 17.25 -8.48 12.17
N THR A 110 16.77 -7.88 11.09
CA THR A 110 17.04 -6.47 10.73
C THR A 110 15.86 -5.54 11.02
N ASN A 111 14.67 -6.08 11.28
CA ASN A 111 13.45 -5.32 11.51
C ASN A 111 13.06 -5.19 12.99
N ILE A 112 13.96 -5.47 13.93
CA ILE A 112 13.82 -5.05 15.33
C ILE A 112 14.14 -3.56 15.41
N HIS A 113 13.12 -2.75 15.68
CA HIS A 113 13.22 -1.30 15.69
C HIS A 113 13.80 -0.75 16.99
N SER A 114 13.27 -1.19 18.14
CA SER A 114 13.61 -0.58 19.43
C SER A 114 13.33 -1.47 20.62
N TYR A 115 13.91 -1.11 21.78
CA TYR A 115 13.66 -1.75 23.08
C TYR A 115 12.92 -0.80 24.01
N VAL A 116 11.73 -1.19 24.48
CA VAL A 116 11.03 -0.54 25.60
C VAL A 116 11.53 -1.17 26.88
N ILE A 117 12.20 -0.41 27.73
CA ILE A 117 12.83 -0.98 28.95
C ILE A 117 11.78 -1.45 29.95
N TRP A 118 10.75 -0.63 30.21
CA TRP A 118 9.70 -0.97 31.19
C TRP A 118 8.34 -0.52 30.68
N ASN A 119 7.31 -1.21 31.16
CA ASN A 119 5.92 -0.90 30.84
C ASN A 119 5.17 -0.38 32.07
N GLU A 120 4.57 0.81 31.96
CA GLU A 120 3.76 1.50 32.98
C GLU A 120 4.43 1.57 34.36
N PRO A 121 5.64 2.14 34.48
CA PRO A 121 6.38 2.17 35.74
C PRO A 121 5.61 2.85 36.89
N ASP A 122 4.68 3.73 36.53
CA ASP A 122 3.80 4.46 37.48
C ASP A 122 2.70 3.60 38.11
N GLY A 123 2.39 2.44 37.53
CA GLY A 123 1.43 1.45 38.03
C GLY A 123 2.00 0.09 38.37
N THR A 124 3.11 -0.29 37.74
CA THR A 124 3.64 -1.67 37.81
C THR A 124 4.91 -1.80 38.63
N TRP A 125 5.60 -0.72 38.95
CA TRP A 125 6.80 -0.75 39.75
C TRP A 125 6.50 -0.67 41.25
N ASN A 126 6.98 -1.66 42.02
CA ASN A 126 6.93 -1.63 43.48
C ASN A 126 8.16 -0.87 44.03
N THR A 127 7.93 0.30 44.61
CA THR A 127 8.97 1.18 45.15
C THR A 127 9.77 0.56 46.30
N SER A 128 9.29 -0.52 46.93
CA SER A 128 10.09 -1.27 47.90
C SER A 128 11.34 -1.92 47.30
N ASN A 129 11.39 -2.05 45.98
CA ASN A 129 12.57 -2.53 45.24
C ASN A 129 13.59 -1.40 44.97
N GLY A 130 13.33 -0.18 45.43
CA GLY A 130 14.16 1.00 45.18
C GLY A 130 13.60 1.93 44.09
N ASP A 131 14.32 2.96 43.73
CA ASP A 131 13.98 3.88 42.62
C ASP A 131 14.17 3.20 41.27
N ILE A 132 13.17 3.19 40.42
CA ILE A 132 13.19 2.49 39.12
C ILE A 132 14.28 3.04 38.18
N ASN A 133 14.56 4.34 38.25
CA ASN A 133 15.54 4.96 37.37
C ASN A 133 16.95 4.44 37.66
N THR A 134 17.28 4.20 38.94
CA THR A 134 18.57 3.66 39.37
C THR A 134 18.62 2.15 39.34
N THR A 135 17.49 1.47 39.64
CA THR A 135 17.41 0.01 39.76
C THR A 135 17.26 -0.68 38.42
N VAL A 136 16.49 -0.08 37.50
CA VAL A 136 16.14 -0.70 36.22
C VAL A 136 16.65 0.13 35.04
N TRP A 137 16.22 1.39 34.90
CA TRP A 137 16.43 2.19 33.69
C TRP A 137 17.91 2.30 33.35
N LYS A 138 18.70 2.96 34.20
CA LYS A 138 20.11 3.23 33.92
C LYS A 138 20.94 1.97 33.68
N PRO A 139 20.89 0.91 34.53
CA PRO A 139 21.65 -0.30 34.27
C PRO A 139 21.26 -1.03 32.99
N THR A 140 19.97 -1.03 32.66
CA THR A 140 19.50 -1.64 31.42
C THR A 140 19.90 -0.81 30.19
N TYR A 141 19.79 0.50 30.26
CA TYR A 141 20.25 1.42 29.20
C TYR A 141 21.75 1.21 28.91
N GLU A 142 22.59 1.17 29.94
CA GLU A 142 24.04 0.96 29.79
C GLU A 142 24.35 -0.44 29.19
N LEU A 143 23.58 -1.46 29.57
CA LEU A 143 23.71 -2.80 29.01
C LEU A 143 23.34 -2.81 27.53
N LEU A 144 22.20 -2.22 27.16
CA LEU A 144 21.72 -2.15 25.77
C LEU A 144 22.71 -1.41 24.88
N ARG A 145 23.21 -0.23 25.32
CA ARG A 145 24.20 0.54 24.57
C ARG A 145 25.50 -0.21 24.34
N ARG A 146 25.88 -1.09 25.28
CA ARG A 146 27.08 -1.93 25.13
C ARG A 146 26.87 -3.09 24.17
N LEU A 147 25.67 -3.69 24.16
CA LEU A 147 25.38 -4.89 23.39
C LEU A 147 24.86 -4.57 21.97
N ASP A 148 24.05 -3.52 21.86
CA ASP A 148 23.34 -3.12 20.63
C ASP A 148 23.23 -1.59 20.59
N PRO A 149 24.33 -0.87 20.28
CA PRO A 149 24.37 0.59 20.36
C PRO A 149 23.45 1.30 19.38
N GLU A 150 23.14 0.67 18.26
CA GLU A 150 22.38 1.26 17.15
C GLU A 150 20.86 1.17 17.35
N THR A 151 20.38 0.19 18.10
CA THR A 151 18.93 0.02 18.29
C THR A 151 18.38 1.04 19.28
N PRO A 152 17.37 1.83 18.89
CA PRO A 152 16.77 2.84 19.76
C PRO A 152 16.23 2.29 21.08
N ILE A 153 16.34 3.09 22.14
CA ILE A 153 15.81 2.78 23.46
C ILE A 153 14.64 3.70 23.77
N VAL A 154 13.53 3.09 24.14
CA VAL A 154 12.23 3.75 24.37
C VAL A 154 11.91 3.82 25.84
N GLY A 155 11.44 4.96 26.31
CA GLY A 155 10.97 5.14 27.66
C GLY A 155 10.44 6.55 27.97
N PRO A 156 9.84 6.73 29.15
CA PRO A 156 9.71 5.79 30.27
C PRO A 156 8.57 4.76 30.14
N GLY A 157 7.66 4.87 29.15
CA GLY A 157 6.52 3.97 28.98
C GLY A 157 5.44 4.16 30.05
N MET A 158 5.09 5.40 30.39
CA MET A 158 4.09 5.73 31.41
C MET A 158 2.68 5.31 30.97
N ALA A 159 1.83 4.88 31.94
CA ALA A 159 0.42 4.54 31.70
C ALA A 159 -0.42 5.73 31.15
N TYR A 160 0.04 6.94 31.35
CA TYR A 160 -0.51 8.17 30.80
C TYR A 160 0.51 9.31 30.96
N TYR A 161 0.40 10.34 30.11
CA TYR A 161 1.27 11.50 30.24
C TYR A 161 1.09 12.21 31.57
N ASN A 162 2.19 12.38 32.30
CA ASN A 162 2.23 13.18 33.53
C ASN A 162 3.50 14.03 33.54
N GLU A 163 3.35 15.37 33.48
CA GLU A 163 4.47 16.29 33.35
C GLU A 163 5.49 16.16 34.51
N SER A 164 5.01 16.06 35.75
CA SER A 164 5.89 15.97 36.92
C SER A 164 6.77 14.70 36.90
N ARG A 165 6.17 13.56 36.59
CA ARG A 165 6.90 12.30 36.45
C ARG A 165 7.86 12.31 35.27
N MET A 166 7.41 12.83 34.12
CA MET A 166 8.26 12.98 32.92
C MET A 166 9.46 13.90 33.21
N ARG A 167 9.23 15.02 33.92
CA ARG A 167 10.30 15.93 34.37
C ARG A 167 11.32 15.20 35.24
N THR A 168 10.88 14.44 36.24
CA THR A 168 11.74 13.68 37.13
C THR A 168 12.58 12.69 36.34
N PHE A 169 11.96 11.93 35.45
CA PHE A 169 12.63 10.92 34.60
C PHE A 169 13.67 11.58 33.67
N LEU A 170 13.28 12.58 32.89
CA LEU A 170 14.18 13.23 31.93
C LEU A 170 15.34 13.98 32.61
N THR A 171 15.08 14.58 33.80
CA THR A 171 16.14 15.22 34.59
C THR A 171 17.17 14.18 35.06
N PHE A 172 16.70 13.05 35.59
CA PHE A 172 17.59 11.95 35.99
C PHE A 172 18.39 11.44 34.77
N CYS A 173 17.72 11.18 33.66
CA CYS A 173 18.37 10.66 32.45
C CYS A 173 19.42 11.61 31.89
N LYS A 174 19.15 12.91 31.87
CA LYS A 174 20.11 13.93 31.44
C LYS A 174 21.36 13.94 32.34
N GLN A 175 21.15 13.95 33.67
CA GLN A 175 22.27 13.96 34.65
C GLN A 175 23.11 12.68 34.61
N ASN A 176 22.57 11.56 34.15
CA ASN A 176 23.22 10.25 34.11
C ASN A 176 23.61 9.78 32.70
N ASN A 177 23.50 10.61 31.67
CA ASN A 177 23.79 10.29 30.26
C ASN A 177 23.03 9.05 29.75
N CYS A 178 21.76 8.91 30.15
CA CYS A 178 20.92 7.78 29.77
C CYS A 178 19.53 8.24 29.24
N LEU A 179 19.52 9.31 28.44
CA LEU A 179 18.31 9.80 27.77
C LEU A 179 17.77 8.76 26.79
N PRO A 180 16.44 8.52 26.77
CA PRO A 180 15.83 7.66 25.75
C PRO A 180 16.01 8.26 24.36
N ASP A 181 16.00 7.43 23.32
CA ASP A 181 15.95 7.90 21.93
C ASP A 181 14.55 8.32 21.56
N LEU A 182 13.53 7.59 22.04
CA LEU A 182 12.12 7.92 21.89
C LEU A 182 11.46 8.09 23.26
N ILE A 183 10.76 9.20 23.44
CA ILE A 183 9.95 9.45 24.66
C ILE A 183 8.59 8.76 24.49
N CYS A 184 8.20 7.96 25.49
CA CYS A 184 7.02 7.10 25.39
C CYS A 184 6.05 7.32 26.56
N TRP A 185 4.75 7.32 26.24
CA TRP A 185 3.63 7.18 27.18
C TRP A 185 2.44 6.54 26.48
N HIS A 186 1.47 6.01 27.24
CA HIS A 186 0.22 5.50 26.71
C HIS A 186 -0.83 6.61 26.60
N GLN A 187 -1.69 6.50 25.61
CA GLN A 187 -2.69 7.53 25.34
C GLN A 187 -4.11 6.96 25.38
N TRP A 188 -4.80 7.23 26.46
CA TRP A 188 -6.19 6.86 26.69
C TRP A 188 -7.13 8.03 26.40
N GLY A 189 -7.94 7.88 25.33
CA GLY A 189 -8.69 9.01 24.77
C GLY A 189 -7.81 9.99 23.99
N SER A 190 -8.29 10.51 22.87
CA SER A 190 -7.48 11.37 21.99
C SER A 190 -7.49 12.86 22.40
N ALA A 191 -8.43 13.29 23.27
CA ALA A 191 -8.67 14.70 23.59
C ALA A 191 -7.47 15.42 24.21
N GLY A 192 -6.74 14.75 25.11
CA GLY A 192 -5.61 15.36 25.83
C GLY A 192 -4.26 15.31 25.11
N PHE A 193 -4.19 14.67 23.94
CA PHE A 193 -2.92 14.39 23.27
C PHE A 193 -2.16 15.66 22.86
N ALA A 194 -2.87 16.63 22.27
CA ALA A 194 -2.28 17.90 21.86
C ALA A 194 -1.59 18.64 23.02
N ASP A 195 -2.21 18.64 24.20
CA ASP A 195 -1.65 19.30 25.40
C ASP A 195 -0.46 18.51 25.95
N ALA A 196 -0.50 17.18 25.93
CA ALA A 196 0.63 16.32 26.32
C ALA A 196 1.87 16.58 25.46
N VAL A 197 1.72 16.65 24.13
CA VAL A 197 2.84 16.95 23.23
C VAL A 197 3.39 18.35 23.46
N LYS A 198 2.54 19.36 23.61
CA LYS A 198 2.99 20.73 23.91
C LYS A 198 3.74 20.80 25.23
N SER A 199 3.26 20.09 26.25
CA SER A 199 3.89 20.02 27.56
C SER A 199 5.28 19.35 27.49
N VAL A 200 5.40 18.18 26.83
CA VAL A 200 6.69 17.48 26.75
C VAL A 200 7.71 18.21 25.88
N ARG A 201 7.29 18.92 24.82
CA ARG A 201 8.18 19.80 24.03
C ARG A 201 8.74 20.92 24.88
N LYS A 202 7.86 21.63 25.60
CA LYS A 202 8.26 22.69 26.53
C LYS A 202 9.22 22.17 27.60
N LEU A 203 8.93 20.99 28.17
CA LEU A 203 9.77 20.35 29.16
C LEU A 203 11.19 20.04 28.65
N GLN A 204 11.31 19.52 27.43
CA GLN A 204 12.61 19.28 26.81
C GLN A 204 13.40 20.57 26.62
N GLN A 205 12.75 21.65 26.17
CA GLN A 205 13.37 22.96 26.03
C GLN A 205 13.87 23.51 27.39
N GLU A 206 13.02 23.46 28.43
CA GLU A 206 13.38 23.90 29.79
C GLU A 206 14.56 23.11 30.37
N LEU A 207 14.64 21.83 30.08
CA LEU A 207 15.74 20.95 30.51
C LEU A 207 16.96 21.05 29.61
N GLY A 208 16.91 21.77 28.47
CA GLY A 208 17.98 21.80 27.47
C GLY A 208 18.29 20.41 26.91
N ILE A 209 17.23 19.64 26.62
CA ILE A 209 17.30 18.34 25.96
C ILE A 209 16.91 18.56 24.49
N PRO A 210 17.69 18.09 23.49
CA PRO A 210 17.27 18.09 22.09
C PRO A 210 15.91 17.40 21.94
N GLU A 211 15.06 17.92 21.07
CA GLU A 211 13.75 17.30 20.82
C GLU A 211 13.92 15.83 20.39
N ARG A 212 13.25 14.94 21.11
CA ARG A 212 13.23 13.51 20.86
C ARG A 212 11.91 13.14 20.19
N PRO A 213 11.88 12.19 19.28
CA PRO A 213 10.63 11.67 18.72
C PRO A 213 9.79 10.98 19.80
N TYR A 214 8.49 10.87 19.52
CA TYR A 214 7.50 10.31 20.45
C TYR A 214 7.02 8.95 19.96
N CYS A 215 6.90 8.02 20.91
CA CYS A 215 6.31 6.71 20.71
C CYS A 215 5.06 6.57 21.60
N ILE A 216 3.94 6.18 21.01
CA ILE A 216 2.70 5.89 21.71
C ILE A 216 2.39 4.41 21.54
N ASN A 217 3.14 3.58 22.24
CA ASN A 217 3.08 2.13 22.05
C ASN A 217 1.83 1.45 22.64
N GLU A 218 0.88 2.25 23.12
CA GLU A 218 -0.45 1.80 23.51
C GLU A 218 -1.45 2.95 23.46
N TYR A 219 -2.49 2.84 22.62
CA TYR A 219 -3.58 3.81 22.57
C TYR A 219 -4.93 3.14 22.34
N CYS A 220 -5.98 3.70 22.92
CA CYS A 220 -7.38 3.31 22.72
C CYS A 220 -8.31 4.34 23.35
N ALA A 221 -9.62 4.07 23.33
CA ALA A 221 -10.66 4.86 24.01
C ALA A 221 -10.35 5.11 25.50
N GLY A 222 -10.89 6.20 26.06
CA GLY A 222 -10.47 6.73 27.35
C GLY A 222 -10.87 5.91 28.59
N SER A 223 -12.03 5.22 28.57
CA SER A 223 -12.47 4.40 29.72
C SER A 223 -12.22 2.91 29.48
N ASP A 224 -12.06 2.14 30.55
CA ASP A 224 -11.88 0.68 30.43
C ASP A 224 -13.07 0.00 29.74
N SER A 225 -14.29 0.48 30.00
CA SER A 225 -15.49 -0.03 29.32
C SER A 225 -15.50 0.32 27.83
N ASP A 226 -14.96 1.47 27.44
CA ASP A 226 -14.89 1.91 26.03
C ASP A 226 -13.77 1.21 25.29
N LYS A 227 -12.63 0.97 25.93
CA LYS A 227 -11.55 0.13 25.37
C LYS A 227 -12.08 -1.23 24.94
N GLN A 228 -12.87 -1.89 25.82
CA GLN A 228 -13.47 -3.20 25.54
C GLN A 228 -14.45 -3.21 24.36
N LYS A 229 -15.11 -2.06 24.11
CA LYS A 229 -16.17 -1.99 23.11
C LYS A 229 -15.68 -1.44 21.78
N TYR A 230 -14.74 -0.51 21.81
CA TYR A 230 -14.44 0.38 20.69
C TYR A 230 -12.98 0.28 20.21
N GLU A 231 -12.22 -0.72 20.68
CA GLU A 231 -10.90 -1.01 20.12
C GLU A 231 -11.03 -1.30 18.61
N GLY A 232 -10.27 -0.59 17.80
CA GLY A 232 -10.36 -0.69 16.35
C GLY A 232 -11.61 -0.08 15.72
N CYS A 233 -12.50 0.57 16.50
CA CYS A 233 -13.67 1.28 15.96
C CYS A 233 -13.24 2.46 15.08
N PRO A 234 -13.69 2.55 13.81
CA PRO A 234 -13.28 3.60 12.89
C PRO A 234 -13.45 5.02 13.43
N GLY A 235 -14.65 5.38 13.90
CA GLY A 235 -14.91 6.72 14.40
C GLY A 235 -14.10 7.10 15.64
N TYR A 236 -13.67 6.13 16.44
CA TYR A 236 -12.79 6.35 17.59
C TYR A 236 -11.30 6.39 17.21
N SER A 237 -10.89 5.66 16.16
CA SER A 237 -9.50 5.58 15.71
C SER A 237 -9.07 6.83 14.94
N VAL A 238 -9.94 7.41 14.12
CA VAL A 238 -9.62 8.60 13.29
C VAL A 238 -9.02 9.75 14.10
N PRO A 239 -9.57 10.22 15.24
CA PRO A 239 -8.98 11.33 15.99
C PRO A 239 -7.60 11.04 16.58
N PHE A 240 -7.25 9.77 16.82
CA PHE A 240 -5.90 9.36 17.22
C PHE A 240 -4.93 9.49 16.06
N ILE A 241 -5.23 8.82 14.94
CA ILE A 241 -4.37 8.85 13.74
C ILE A 241 -4.14 10.29 13.30
N ALA A 242 -5.22 11.11 13.22
CA ALA A 242 -5.16 12.51 12.86
C ALA A 242 -4.20 13.33 13.74
N LYS A 243 -4.24 13.12 15.06
CA LYS A 243 -3.35 13.80 16.00
C LYS A 243 -1.92 13.25 15.93
N PHE A 244 -1.74 11.94 15.79
CA PHE A 244 -0.41 11.37 15.68
C PHE A 244 0.32 11.87 14.43
N GLU A 245 -0.36 11.97 13.29
CA GLU A 245 0.20 12.57 12.08
C GLU A 245 0.46 14.06 12.27
N ARG A 246 -0.51 14.84 12.75
CA ARG A 246 -0.40 16.28 12.96
C ARG A 246 0.75 16.68 13.90
N TYR A 247 1.01 15.88 14.93
CA TYR A 247 2.03 16.13 15.92
C TYR A 247 3.34 15.40 15.67
N ASN A 248 3.48 14.76 14.50
CA ASN A 248 4.68 14.07 14.05
C ASN A 248 5.16 12.98 15.02
N VAL A 249 4.22 12.13 15.46
CA VAL A 249 4.55 10.93 16.23
C VAL A 249 5.37 9.98 15.36
N GLU A 250 6.40 9.39 15.92
CA GLU A 250 7.25 8.45 15.19
C GLU A 250 6.55 7.11 15.00
N SER A 251 5.93 6.59 16.06
CA SER A 251 5.19 5.33 16.02
C SER A 251 4.08 5.29 17.06
N ALA A 252 2.96 4.68 16.70
CA ALA A 252 1.87 4.40 17.63
C ALA A 252 1.26 3.04 17.34
N THR A 253 0.94 2.28 18.40
CA THR A 253 0.31 0.96 18.29
C THR A 253 -1.03 0.94 19.00
N ILE A 254 -2.06 0.44 18.27
CA ILE A 254 -3.38 0.24 18.86
C ILE A 254 -3.28 -0.82 19.99
N SER A 255 -4.00 -0.60 21.07
CA SER A 255 -4.01 -1.54 22.19
C SER A 255 -4.75 -2.84 21.84
N TRP A 256 -4.56 -3.87 22.69
CA TRP A 256 -5.14 -5.20 22.53
C TRP A 256 -6.07 -5.60 23.68
N TRP A 257 -6.45 -4.68 24.52
CA TRP A 257 -6.95 -4.85 25.90
C TRP A 257 -8.05 -5.87 26.10
N HIS A 258 -8.85 -6.14 25.11
CA HIS A 258 -10.01 -7.01 25.25
C HIS A 258 -10.16 -8.02 24.13
N VAL A 259 -9.06 -8.34 23.53
CA VAL A 259 -9.01 -9.39 22.53
C VAL A 259 -8.94 -10.73 23.27
N PRO A 260 -10.01 -11.55 23.33
CA PRO A 260 -9.95 -12.85 23.98
C PRO A 260 -8.97 -13.79 23.29
N HIS A 261 -8.63 -13.48 22.03
CA HIS A 261 -7.68 -14.23 21.21
C HIS A 261 -6.56 -13.32 20.71
N PRO A 262 -5.28 -13.63 20.99
CA PRO A 262 -4.14 -12.90 20.43
C PRO A 262 -4.05 -13.07 18.91
N GLY A 263 -3.32 -12.16 18.24
CA GLY A 263 -3.10 -12.25 16.80
C GLY A 263 -4.22 -11.65 15.95
N ARG A 264 -4.99 -10.69 16.50
CA ARG A 264 -6.12 -10.04 15.83
C ARG A 264 -5.86 -8.60 15.43
N LEU A 265 -4.61 -8.19 15.38
CA LEU A 265 -4.17 -6.84 14.97
C LEU A 265 -4.84 -5.73 15.80
N GLY A 266 -4.98 -5.90 17.13
CA GLY A 266 -5.64 -4.93 17.98
C GLY A 266 -7.12 -4.78 17.65
N SER A 267 -7.86 -5.88 17.52
CA SER A 267 -9.29 -5.93 17.17
C SER A 267 -9.65 -5.38 15.79
N LEU A 268 -8.70 -5.28 14.88
CA LEU A 268 -8.99 -5.03 13.46
C LEU A 268 -9.58 -6.28 12.79
N LEU A 269 -9.25 -7.46 13.31
CA LEU A 269 -9.87 -8.73 12.92
C LEU A 269 -10.84 -9.21 14.00
N THR A 270 -11.89 -9.91 13.58
CA THR A 270 -12.87 -10.57 14.45
C THR A 270 -12.29 -11.80 15.13
N ASP A 271 -12.98 -12.43 16.10
CA ASP A 271 -12.51 -13.63 16.80
C ASP A 271 -12.21 -14.80 15.88
N ASP A 272 -12.91 -14.89 14.76
CA ASP A 272 -12.71 -15.89 13.72
C ASP A 272 -11.77 -15.42 12.58
N GLY A 273 -11.03 -14.33 12.79
CA GLY A 273 -10.00 -13.83 11.87
C GLY A 273 -10.52 -13.10 10.63
N GLN A 274 -11.80 -12.71 10.59
CA GLN A 274 -12.35 -11.94 9.48
C GLN A 274 -12.05 -10.44 9.64
N LYS A 275 -12.04 -9.69 8.55
CA LYS A 275 -11.84 -8.25 8.54
C LYS A 275 -13.00 -7.52 9.23
N GLY A 276 -12.73 -6.73 10.26
CA GLY A 276 -13.67 -5.81 10.90
C GLY A 276 -13.69 -4.43 10.24
N GLY A 277 -14.55 -3.53 10.70
CA GLY A 277 -14.61 -2.14 10.18
C GLY A 277 -13.31 -1.38 10.39
N GLY A 278 -12.59 -1.64 11.49
CA GLY A 278 -11.27 -1.06 11.73
C GLY A 278 -10.24 -1.47 10.68
N TRP A 279 -10.26 -2.72 10.23
CA TRP A 279 -9.36 -3.19 9.18
C TRP A 279 -9.49 -2.34 7.90
N TRP A 280 -10.71 -2.02 7.50
CA TRP A 280 -10.97 -1.20 6.31
C TRP A 280 -10.57 0.26 6.51
N LEU A 281 -10.71 0.81 7.72
CA LEU A 281 -10.17 2.13 8.03
C LEU A 281 -8.65 2.18 7.89
N TYR A 282 -7.95 1.19 8.48
CA TYR A 282 -6.48 1.13 8.41
C TYR A 282 -6.00 0.76 7.00
N LYS A 283 -6.82 0.05 6.19
CA LYS A 283 -6.57 -0.14 4.76
C LYS A 283 -6.59 1.21 4.02
N TRP A 284 -7.58 2.06 4.27
CA TRP A 284 -7.57 3.41 3.70
C TRP A 284 -6.36 4.24 4.12
N TYR A 285 -5.91 4.09 5.35
CA TYR A 285 -4.68 4.72 5.82
C TYR A 285 -3.45 4.12 5.13
N GLY A 286 -3.40 2.79 4.95
CA GLY A 286 -2.37 2.09 4.20
C GLY A 286 -2.33 2.45 2.70
N ASP A 287 -3.46 2.87 2.12
CA ASP A 287 -3.54 3.34 0.72
C ASP A 287 -3.04 4.77 0.51
N MET A 288 -2.76 5.51 1.58
CA MET A 288 -2.20 6.85 1.48
C MET A 288 -0.72 6.79 1.14
N ASP A 289 -0.31 7.61 0.17
CA ASP A 289 1.06 7.82 -0.23
C ASP A 289 1.39 9.31 -0.42
N GLY A 290 2.60 9.61 -0.88
CA GLY A 290 3.08 10.97 -1.03
C GLY A 290 3.38 11.64 0.31
N TYR A 291 2.64 12.69 0.66
CA TYR A 291 2.85 13.40 1.92
C TYR A 291 1.53 13.67 2.68
N MET A 292 1.64 13.67 4.01
CA MET A 292 0.53 14.05 4.89
C MET A 292 0.31 15.57 4.82
N ALA A 293 -0.93 15.97 4.51
CA ALA A 293 -1.32 17.37 4.46
C ALA A 293 -1.94 17.85 5.79
N SER A 294 -1.77 19.15 6.07
CA SER A 294 -2.27 19.74 7.30
C SER A 294 -3.80 19.80 7.34
N VAL A 295 -4.39 19.17 8.34
CA VAL A 295 -5.82 19.19 8.62
C VAL A 295 -6.10 19.96 9.91
N THR A 296 -6.98 20.96 9.84
CA THR A 296 -7.43 21.72 11.01
C THR A 296 -8.82 21.24 11.41
N PRO A 297 -8.96 20.50 12.53
CA PRO A 297 -10.27 20.08 13.03
C PRO A 297 -11.01 21.26 13.70
N PRO A 298 -12.33 21.15 13.90
CA PRO A 298 -13.09 22.15 14.64
C PRO A 298 -12.57 22.37 16.07
N ASN A 299 -12.09 21.32 16.72
CA ASN A 299 -11.52 21.36 18.05
C ASN A 299 -10.49 20.25 18.28
N ASP A 300 -9.21 20.60 18.23
CA ASP A 300 -8.09 19.67 18.41
C ASP A 300 -7.97 19.07 19.84
N ARG A 301 -8.70 19.65 20.81
CA ARG A 301 -8.77 19.19 22.20
C ARG A 301 -9.98 18.30 22.49
N SER A 302 -10.67 17.83 21.47
CA SER A 302 -11.85 16.96 21.62
C SER A 302 -11.63 15.60 20.96
N GLU A 303 -12.55 14.68 21.21
CA GLU A 303 -12.69 13.41 20.50
C GLU A 303 -13.76 13.51 19.40
N GLY A 304 -14.21 14.74 19.08
CA GLY A 304 -15.17 15.02 18.02
C GLY A 304 -14.57 14.86 16.63
N VAL A 305 -15.20 15.50 15.64
CA VAL A 305 -14.75 15.42 14.24
C VAL A 305 -13.29 15.82 14.11
N ASP A 306 -12.51 14.92 13.54
CA ASP A 306 -11.12 15.11 13.15
C ASP A 306 -10.84 14.36 11.85
N GLY A 307 -9.67 14.55 11.26
CA GLY A 307 -9.26 13.84 10.04
C GLY A 307 -7.78 13.97 9.76
N PHE A 308 -7.32 13.11 8.88
CA PHE A 308 -5.96 13.08 8.34
C PHE A 308 -6.02 12.93 6.82
N ALA A 309 -5.09 13.56 6.12
CA ALA A 309 -5.13 13.63 4.67
C ALA A 309 -3.75 13.43 4.06
N SER A 310 -3.72 12.84 2.87
CA SER A 310 -2.53 12.76 2.04
C SER A 310 -2.75 13.40 0.67
N VAL A 311 -1.65 13.83 0.07
CA VAL A 311 -1.57 14.28 -1.32
C VAL A 311 -0.49 13.48 -2.00
N ASP A 312 -0.88 12.78 -3.04
CA ASP A 312 0.00 11.97 -3.84
C ASP A 312 0.07 12.53 -5.27
N LYS A 313 1.25 13.02 -5.64
CA LYS A 313 1.51 13.56 -6.97
C LYS A 313 1.72 12.47 -8.01
N MET A 314 2.19 11.32 -7.60
CA MET A 314 2.46 10.19 -8.49
C MET A 314 1.15 9.56 -8.96
N HIS A 315 0.22 9.32 -8.03
CA HIS A 315 -1.08 8.75 -8.33
C HIS A 315 -2.16 9.82 -8.62
N HIS A 316 -1.78 11.10 -8.72
CA HIS A 316 -2.66 12.23 -8.98
C HIS A 316 -3.90 12.25 -8.10
N CYS A 317 -3.75 12.04 -6.80
CA CYS A 317 -4.89 11.99 -5.89
C CYS A 317 -4.67 12.78 -4.59
N ALA A 318 -5.79 13.11 -3.94
CA ALA A 318 -5.81 13.49 -2.55
C ALA A 318 -6.83 12.63 -1.80
N SER A 319 -6.45 12.14 -0.63
CA SER A 319 -7.28 11.31 0.23
C SER A 319 -7.42 11.95 1.60
N LEU A 320 -8.65 12.07 2.08
CA LEU A 320 -8.94 12.48 3.46
C LEU A 320 -9.78 11.41 4.13
N VAL A 321 -9.34 10.94 5.28
CA VAL A 321 -10.15 10.12 6.18
C VAL A 321 -10.63 10.98 7.35
N LEU A 322 -11.93 10.93 7.66
CA LEU A 322 -12.55 11.67 8.72
C LEU A 322 -13.48 10.82 9.59
N GLY A 323 -13.65 11.22 10.83
CA GLY A 323 -14.49 10.55 11.81
C GLY A 323 -14.44 11.27 13.16
N GLY A 324 -14.84 10.59 14.22
CA GLY A 324 -14.85 11.12 15.59
C GLY A 324 -16.21 10.94 16.27
N LYS A 325 -16.26 11.20 17.58
CA LYS A 325 -17.47 11.08 18.39
C LYS A 325 -18.45 12.22 18.09
N SER A 326 -18.99 12.23 16.88
CA SER A 326 -19.91 13.25 16.38
C SER A 326 -20.88 12.67 15.38
N VAL A 327 -22.06 13.26 15.28
CA VAL A 327 -23.09 12.95 14.27
C VAL A 327 -23.58 14.28 13.69
N GLY A 328 -23.84 14.32 12.39
CA GLY A 328 -24.36 15.51 11.71
C GLY A 328 -23.65 15.83 10.41
N ASP A 329 -23.99 16.97 9.83
CA ASP A 329 -23.45 17.42 8.57
C ASP A 329 -22.12 18.17 8.80
N VAL A 330 -21.11 17.84 8.00
CA VAL A 330 -19.78 18.45 8.02
C VAL A 330 -19.44 18.90 6.61
N ASN A 331 -19.02 20.16 6.49
CA ASN A 331 -18.44 20.67 5.25
C ASN A 331 -16.91 20.57 5.34
N VAL A 332 -16.33 19.70 4.52
CA VAL A 332 -14.88 19.55 4.42
C VAL A 332 -14.37 20.52 3.36
N VAL A 333 -13.53 21.48 3.76
CA VAL A 333 -12.96 22.48 2.86
C VAL A 333 -11.52 22.15 2.54
N PHE A 334 -11.26 21.84 1.28
CA PHE A 334 -9.93 21.71 0.71
C PHE A 334 -9.49 23.06 0.18
N GLN A 335 -8.29 23.49 0.52
CA GLN A 335 -7.72 24.77 0.10
C GLN A 335 -6.37 24.54 -0.55
N LYS A 336 -6.02 25.44 -1.48
CA LYS A 336 -4.77 25.34 -2.23
C LYS A 336 -4.64 23.97 -2.91
N MET A 337 -5.67 23.59 -3.65
CA MET A 337 -5.66 22.39 -4.47
C MET A 337 -4.43 22.41 -5.39
N PRO A 338 -3.64 21.32 -5.45
CA PRO A 338 -2.48 21.26 -6.36
C PRO A 338 -2.93 21.31 -7.82
N ASP A 339 -2.01 21.70 -8.73
CA ASP A 339 -2.33 21.93 -10.15
C ASP A 339 -2.96 20.71 -10.82
N PHE A 340 -2.52 19.50 -10.47
CA PHE A 340 -3.10 18.26 -11.01
C PHE A 340 -4.52 17.97 -10.51
N LEU A 341 -5.01 18.64 -9.48
CA LEU A 341 -6.39 18.61 -9.00
C LEU A 341 -7.08 19.95 -9.25
N SER A 342 -6.78 20.62 -10.34
CA SER A 342 -7.44 21.87 -10.77
C SER A 342 -8.60 21.59 -11.73
N GLY A 343 -9.45 22.59 -11.94
CA GLY A 343 -10.58 22.49 -12.87
C GLY A 343 -11.71 21.63 -12.35
N VAL A 344 -12.06 20.57 -13.07
CA VAL A 344 -13.09 19.61 -12.63
C VAL A 344 -12.40 18.36 -12.11
N VAL A 345 -12.80 17.93 -10.93
CA VAL A 345 -12.26 16.73 -10.26
C VAL A 345 -13.36 15.73 -9.97
N ARG A 346 -13.03 14.46 -9.93
CA ARG A 346 -13.91 13.42 -9.44
C ARG A 346 -13.76 13.27 -7.94
N VAL A 347 -14.88 13.30 -7.22
CA VAL A 347 -14.92 13.18 -5.77
C VAL A 347 -15.73 11.94 -5.41
N LYS A 348 -15.11 11.00 -4.72
CA LYS A 348 -15.77 9.85 -4.11
C LYS A 348 -15.86 10.07 -2.61
N VAL A 349 -17.03 9.82 -2.04
CA VAL A 349 -17.24 9.76 -0.60
C VAL A 349 -17.61 8.32 -0.24
N GLU A 350 -16.81 7.71 0.59
CA GLU A 350 -17.00 6.34 1.05
C GLU A 350 -17.21 6.30 2.55
N ARG A 351 -17.80 5.23 3.04
CA ARG A 351 -18.07 4.98 4.45
C ARG A 351 -17.62 3.57 4.82
N VAL A 352 -16.99 3.44 5.99
CA VAL A 352 -16.82 2.17 6.68
C VAL A 352 -17.71 2.14 7.91
N THR A 353 -18.51 1.08 8.03
CA THR A 353 -19.40 0.88 9.17
C THR A 353 -18.73 0.05 10.27
N TRP A 354 -19.27 0.14 11.47
CA TRP A 354 -18.82 -0.66 12.61
C TRP A 354 -19.98 -0.92 13.56
N LYS A 355 -20.04 -2.10 14.13
CA LYS A 355 -21.08 -2.48 15.09
C LYS A 355 -20.49 -3.01 16.40
N SER A 356 -19.48 -3.86 16.29
CA SER A 356 -18.72 -4.40 17.43
C SER A 356 -17.39 -4.97 16.95
N ILE A 357 -16.49 -5.23 17.89
CA ILE A 357 -15.19 -5.86 17.61
C ILE A 357 -15.30 -7.24 16.92
N ASN A 358 -16.43 -7.93 17.06
CA ASN A 358 -16.68 -9.26 16.48
C ASN A 358 -17.70 -9.24 15.33
N THR A 359 -17.95 -8.07 14.75
CA THR A 359 -18.81 -7.97 13.55
C THR A 359 -17.92 -7.80 12.33
N PRO A 360 -17.90 -8.81 11.42
CA PRO A 360 -17.16 -8.68 10.17
C PRO A 360 -17.77 -7.62 9.27
N VAL A 361 -16.91 -6.97 8.48
CA VAL A 361 -17.30 -5.99 7.46
C VAL A 361 -16.64 -6.38 6.14
N ASN A 362 -17.45 -6.55 5.09
CA ASN A 362 -16.99 -7.11 3.82
C ASN A 362 -16.49 -6.06 2.81
N GLY A 363 -16.37 -4.81 3.21
CA GLY A 363 -15.93 -3.71 2.34
C GLY A 363 -16.39 -2.36 2.85
N THR A 364 -16.23 -1.36 2.01
CA THR A 364 -16.67 0.00 2.25
C THR A 364 -17.90 0.31 1.40
N ASP A 365 -18.74 1.23 1.84
CA ASP A 365 -19.91 1.68 1.11
C ASP A 365 -19.57 2.93 0.31
N LEU A 366 -19.80 2.96 -0.99
CA LEU A 366 -19.79 4.19 -1.78
C LEU A 366 -21.05 5.00 -1.46
N ILE A 367 -20.88 6.19 -0.85
CA ILE A 367 -21.97 7.09 -0.49
C ILE A 367 -22.34 8.00 -1.66
N SER A 368 -21.32 8.56 -2.31
CA SER A 368 -21.49 9.39 -3.50
C SER A 368 -20.24 9.40 -4.36
N GLU A 369 -20.47 9.57 -5.66
CA GLU A 369 -19.42 9.88 -6.64
C GLU A 369 -19.96 10.99 -7.54
N SER A 370 -19.21 12.08 -7.67
CA SER A 370 -19.63 13.23 -8.48
C SER A 370 -18.44 14.04 -8.97
N ASP A 371 -18.64 14.66 -10.12
CA ASP A 371 -17.68 15.61 -10.67
C ASP A 371 -17.94 16.99 -10.05
N MET A 372 -16.91 17.63 -9.53
CA MET A 372 -16.99 18.90 -8.83
C MET A 372 -15.99 19.91 -9.37
N VAL A 373 -16.37 21.16 -9.43
CA VAL A 373 -15.48 22.24 -9.89
C VAL A 373 -14.66 22.78 -8.74
N VAL A 374 -13.35 22.88 -8.94
CA VAL A 374 -12.43 23.55 -8.02
C VAL A 374 -12.45 25.05 -8.31
N GLU A 375 -13.00 25.84 -7.40
CA GLU A 375 -13.14 27.28 -7.55
C GLU A 375 -12.07 28.05 -6.76
N GLY A 376 -11.25 28.83 -7.47
CA GLY A 376 -10.18 29.61 -6.84
C GLY A 376 -9.19 28.77 -6.01
N GLY A 377 -8.90 27.53 -6.44
CA GLY A 377 -8.04 26.61 -5.72
C GLY A 377 -8.67 26.01 -4.47
N SER A 378 -9.98 26.04 -4.34
CA SER A 378 -10.72 25.50 -3.20
C SER A 378 -11.85 24.60 -3.64
N LEU A 379 -12.13 23.56 -2.83
CA LEU A 379 -13.21 22.61 -3.02
C LEU A 379 -13.91 22.38 -1.66
N THR A 380 -15.23 22.39 -1.64
CA THR A 380 -16.02 22.05 -0.44
C THR A 380 -16.85 20.79 -0.69
N VAL A 381 -16.60 19.77 0.11
CA VAL A 381 -17.30 18.48 0.03
C VAL A 381 -18.18 18.31 1.27
N PRO A 382 -19.51 18.25 1.12
CA PRO A 382 -20.41 17.96 2.24
C PRO A 382 -20.38 16.46 2.57
N VAL A 383 -20.27 16.13 3.85
CA VAL A 383 -20.33 14.76 4.36
C VAL A 383 -21.33 14.68 5.50
N ARG A 384 -22.26 13.73 5.44
CA ARG A 384 -23.16 13.39 6.53
C ARG A 384 -22.54 12.31 7.39
N ILE A 385 -22.15 12.63 8.63
CA ILE A 385 -21.73 11.64 9.62
C ILE A 385 -23.00 11.05 10.26
N GLU A 386 -23.29 9.80 9.95
CA GLU A 386 -24.51 9.12 10.41
C GLU A 386 -24.36 8.47 11.79
N SER A 387 -23.13 8.12 12.17
CA SER A 387 -22.80 7.47 13.44
C SER A 387 -21.41 7.87 13.92
N GLU A 388 -21.26 8.05 15.22
CA GLU A 388 -19.97 8.25 15.87
C GLU A 388 -19.02 7.04 15.77
N LEU A 389 -19.52 5.89 15.30
CA LEU A 389 -18.76 4.65 15.15
C LEU A 389 -18.14 4.50 13.77
N TYR A 390 -18.59 5.30 12.79
CA TYR A 390 -18.21 5.13 11.40
C TYR A 390 -17.02 6.00 11.02
N GLY A 391 -16.27 5.55 10.04
CA GLY A 391 -15.25 6.33 9.35
C GLY A 391 -15.69 6.67 7.93
N TYR A 392 -15.21 7.77 7.40
CA TYR A 392 -15.50 8.24 6.06
C TYR A 392 -14.21 8.56 5.34
N ARG A 393 -14.17 8.31 4.01
CA ARG A 393 -13.09 8.75 3.14
C ARG A 393 -13.64 9.67 2.06
N ILE A 394 -12.96 10.78 1.82
CA ILE A 394 -13.10 11.57 0.60
C ILE A 394 -11.86 11.28 -0.24
N TYR A 395 -12.08 10.81 -1.46
CA TYR A 395 -11.02 10.51 -2.41
C TYR A 395 -11.23 11.39 -3.65
N ILE A 396 -10.21 12.15 -4.02
CA ILE A 396 -10.27 13.15 -5.09
C ILE A 396 -9.23 12.81 -6.14
N THR A 397 -9.68 12.69 -7.40
CA THR A 397 -8.81 12.52 -8.56
C THR A 397 -9.17 13.53 -9.64
N PRO A 398 -8.27 13.89 -10.56
CA PRO A 398 -8.65 14.61 -11.76
C PRO A 398 -9.61 13.79 -12.60
N LEU A 399 -10.41 14.43 -13.46
CA LEU A 399 -11.23 13.71 -14.45
C LEU A 399 -10.39 13.20 -15.62
N ASP A 400 -9.38 13.98 -15.97
CA ASP A 400 -8.52 13.73 -17.11
C ASP A 400 -7.10 14.16 -16.72
N VAL A 401 -6.13 13.29 -16.99
CA VAL A 401 -4.71 13.59 -16.81
C VAL A 401 -4.09 13.59 -18.21
N PRO A 402 -3.49 14.70 -18.65
CA PRO A 402 -2.80 14.71 -19.94
C PRO A 402 -1.75 13.60 -19.99
N GLN A 403 -2.00 12.63 -20.86
CA GLN A 403 -1.07 11.55 -21.13
C GLN A 403 -0.04 12.03 -22.15
N THR A 404 1.23 11.79 -21.89
CA THR A 404 2.33 12.16 -22.77
C THR A 404 3.26 10.99 -23.01
N PRO A 405 3.82 10.84 -24.23
CA PRO A 405 4.82 9.81 -24.49
C PRO A 405 6.02 9.92 -23.56
N TYR A 406 6.60 8.78 -23.19
CA TYR A 406 7.84 8.76 -22.40
C TYR A 406 8.91 9.63 -23.07
N LYS A 407 9.53 10.53 -22.30
CA LYS A 407 10.49 11.55 -22.80
C LYS A 407 9.96 12.45 -23.91
N ASN A 408 8.65 12.55 -24.12
CA ASN A 408 8.00 13.20 -25.26
C ASN A 408 8.42 12.60 -26.62
N GLU A 409 8.76 11.32 -26.66
CA GLU A 409 9.16 10.61 -27.87
C GLU A 409 8.06 9.60 -28.26
N THR A 410 7.21 9.98 -29.22
CA THR A 410 6.14 9.11 -29.74
C THR A 410 6.73 7.94 -30.53
N ALA A 411 6.37 6.71 -30.18
CA ALA A 411 6.81 5.52 -30.90
C ALA A 411 6.16 5.47 -32.29
N SER A 412 6.97 5.17 -33.32
CA SER A 412 6.49 5.13 -34.70
C SER A 412 6.13 3.70 -35.14
N ILE A 413 4.97 3.55 -35.78
CA ILE A 413 4.55 2.31 -36.45
C ILE A 413 4.58 2.55 -37.99
N PRO A 414 5.27 1.70 -38.79
CA PRO A 414 6.00 0.47 -38.38
C PRO A 414 7.23 0.76 -37.53
N GLY A 415 7.54 -0.17 -36.63
CA GLY A 415 8.67 -0.08 -35.71
C GLY A 415 8.42 -0.79 -34.39
N LYS A 416 9.35 -0.62 -33.47
CA LYS A 416 9.27 -1.17 -32.12
C LYS A 416 8.65 -0.16 -31.13
N VAL A 417 7.90 -0.68 -30.19
CA VAL A 417 7.40 0.00 -28.99
C VAL A 417 8.02 -0.75 -27.81
N GLU A 418 8.99 -0.12 -27.15
CA GLU A 418 9.63 -0.69 -25.96
C GLU A 418 8.62 -0.70 -24.81
N ALA A 419 8.47 -1.83 -24.12
CA ALA A 419 7.40 -2.01 -23.13
C ALA A 419 7.59 -1.10 -21.90
N GLU A 420 8.82 -0.84 -21.51
CA GLU A 420 9.15 0.07 -20.40
C GLU A 420 8.96 1.56 -20.75
N HIS A 421 8.74 1.90 -22.01
CA HIS A 421 8.50 3.27 -22.48
C HIS A 421 7.01 3.65 -22.50
N PHE A 422 6.21 3.08 -21.59
CA PHE A 422 4.81 3.50 -21.46
C PHE A 422 4.68 4.99 -21.11
N ASP A 423 3.54 5.57 -21.44
CA ASP A 423 3.29 6.99 -21.31
C ASP A 423 3.36 7.50 -19.87
N VAL A 424 3.47 8.80 -19.72
CA VAL A 424 3.58 9.49 -18.43
C VAL A 424 2.24 10.15 -18.10
N ALA A 425 1.50 9.58 -17.15
CA ALA A 425 0.29 10.15 -16.56
C ALA A 425 0.01 9.55 -15.16
N GLY A 426 0.72 8.48 -14.80
CA GLY A 426 0.61 7.82 -13.49
C GLY A 426 -0.42 6.69 -13.43
N GLN A 427 -0.48 6.07 -12.27
CA GLN A 427 -1.35 4.93 -11.93
C GLN A 427 -2.82 5.23 -12.23
N GLY A 428 -3.47 4.34 -12.98
CA GLY A 428 -4.86 4.47 -13.39
C GLY A 428 -5.11 5.41 -14.57
N PHE A 429 -4.07 6.05 -15.11
CA PHE A 429 -4.16 6.98 -16.27
C PHE A 429 -3.33 6.54 -17.46
N SER A 430 -2.06 6.23 -17.29
CA SER A 430 -1.20 5.68 -18.35
C SER A 430 -0.75 4.25 -18.09
N TYR A 431 -0.93 3.77 -16.88
CA TYR A 431 -0.71 2.38 -16.50
C TYR A 431 -1.57 2.01 -15.30
N TYR A 432 -1.71 0.72 -15.05
CA TYR A 432 -2.25 0.17 -13.81
C TYR A 432 -1.41 -1.04 -13.42
N ASP A 433 -0.88 -0.98 -12.22
CA ASP A 433 -0.16 -2.07 -11.56
C ASP A 433 -0.90 -2.45 -10.28
N ASN A 434 -0.94 -3.74 -9.95
CA ASN A 434 -1.61 -4.25 -8.75
C ASN A 434 -0.84 -3.88 -7.48
N GLU A 435 0.41 -3.45 -7.60
CA GLU A 435 1.31 -3.07 -6.52
C GLU A 435 1.83 -1.65 -6.70
N GLU A 436 2.22 -1.04 -5.60
CA GLU A 436 2.66 0.35 -5.60
C GLU A 436 4.18 0.49 -5.73
N THR A 437 4.92 -0.61 -5.66
CA THR A 437 6.38 -0.60 -5.67
C THR A 437 6.91 -1.49 -6.77
N ASN A 438 7.79 -0.91 -7.58
CA ASN A 438 8.56 -1.66 -8.57
C ASN A 438 9.44 -2.73 -7.88
N ARG A 439 9.18 -4.01 -8.14
CA ARG A 439 9.92 -5.17 -7.65
C ARG A 439 11.08 -5.57 -8.57
N GLY A 440 11.14 -4.97 -9.75
CA GLY A 440 12.13 -5.30 -10.74
C GLY A 440 13.54 -4.88 -10.34
N ASP A 441 14.53 -5.50 -10.94
CA ASP A 441 15.96 -5.22 -10.74
C ASP A 441 16.53 -4.22 -11.77
N GLY A 442 15.66 -3.71 -12.66
CA GLY A 442 16.01 -2.68 -13.62
C GLY A 442 15.96 -1.31 -12.97
N GLU A 443 17.03 -0.63 -12.75
CA GLU A 443 17.09 0.74 -12.18
C GLU A 443 16.49 1.78 -13.16
N PHE A 444 15.23 1.61 -13.55
CA PHE A 444 14.52 2.40 -14.55
C PHE A 444 13.10 2.70 -14.09
N ARG A 445 12.63 3.95 -14.15
CA ARG A 445 11.31 4.42 -13.66
C ARG A 445 11.00 3.93 -12.23
N THR A 446 11.97 4.02 -11.35
CA THR A 446 11.92 3.47 -9.97
C THR A 446 10.96 4.22 -9.04
N ASP A 447 10.38 5.31 -9.50
CA ASP A 447 9.39 6.13 -8.82
C ASP A 447 7.94 5.80 -9.22
N GLU A 448 7.75 4.74 -10.03
CA GLU A 448 6.45 4.22 -10.47
C GLU A 448 6.26 2.77 -10.04
N GLY A 449 4.99 2.30 -10.00
CA GLY A 449 4.66 0.96 -9.53
C GLY A 449 5.04 -0.17 -10.50
N VAL A 450 5.10 0.14 -11.81
CA VAL A 450 5.36 -0.90 -12.83
C VAL A 450 6.69 -1.58 -12.61
N ASP A 451 6.66 -2.90 -12.60
CA ASP A 451 7.84 -3.74 -12.38
C ASP A 451 8.75 -3.78 -13.61
N ILE A 452 9.94 -3.19 -13.51
CA ILE A 452 10.92 -3.14 -14.59
C ILE A 452 12.11 -4.05 -14.26
N VAL A 453 12.36 -5.01 -15.13
CA VAL A 453 13.47 -5.98 -15.03
C VAL A 453 14.53 -5.71 -16.09
N LYS A 454 15.73 -6.23 -15.89
CA LYS A 454 16.79 -6.18 -16.90
C LYS A 454 16.51 -7.18 -18.02
N ALA A 455 16.66 -6.74 -19.27
CA ALA A 455 16.53 -7.56 -20.47
C ALA A 455 17.74 -7.31 -21.39
N GLY A 456 18.73 -8.19 -21.35
CA GLY A 456 19.99 -7.97 -22.08
C GLY A 456 20.69 -6.67 -21.69
N ASP A 457 20.87 -5.76 -22.66
CA ASP A 457 21.43 -4.42 -22.45
C ASP A 457 20.34 -3.37 -22.18
N GLY A 458 19.04 -3.74 -22.16
CA GLY A 458 17.87 -2.89 -21.97
C GLY A 458 17.04 -3.32 -20.78
N PHE A 459 15.74 -3.02 -20.87
CA PHE A 459 14.77 -3.29 -19.81
C PHE A 459 13.53 -3.97 -20.40
N ALA A 460 12.72 -4.57 -19.53
CA ALA A 460 11.44 -5.16 -19.87
C ALA A 460 10.46 -4.93 -18.72
N VAL A 461 9.17 -4.93 -19.01
CA VAL A 461 8.13 -5.03 -17.99
C VAL A 461 8.07 -6.47 -17.51
N GLY A 462 8.19 -6.70 -16.21
CA GLY A 462 8.23 -8.02 -15.59
C GLY A 462 7.28 -8.16 -14.41
N TYR A 463 7.32 -9.30 -13.72
CA TYR A 463 6.45 -9.63 -12.58
C TYR A 463 4.96 -9.40 -12.83
N THR A 464 4.54 -9.32 -14.09
CA THR A 464 3.19 -8.94 -14.50
C THR A 464 2.12 -9.83 -13.91
N GLU A 465 1.02 -9.23 -13.47
CA GLU A 465 -0.15 -9.92 -12.96
C GLU A 465 -1.41 -9.61 -13.80
N LYS A 466 -2.35 -10.55 -13.77
CA LYS A 466 -3.60 -10.39 -14.53
C LYS A 466 -4.36 -9.11 -14.14
N GLY A 467 -4.74 -8.34 -15.16
CA GLY A 467 -5.49 -7.08 -15.01
C GLY A 467 -4.63 -5.83 -15.03
N GLU A 468 -3.31 -5.95 -14.98
CA GLU A 468 -2.38 -4.84 -15.18
C GLU A 468 -2.38 -4.38 -16.63
N TRP A 469 -2.12 -3.11 -16.84
CA TRP A 469 -2.08 -2.55 -18.19
C TRP A 469 -1.16 -1.34 -18.31
N LEU A 470 -0.70 -1.12 -19.55
CA LEU A 470 0.18 -0.03 -19.94
C LEU A 470 -0.36 0.62 -21.21
N GLU A 471 -0.25 1.94 -21.33
CA GLU A 471 -0.65 2.68 -22.51
C GLU A 471 0.54 3.43 -23.13
N TYR A 472 0.52 3.53 -24.44
CA TYR A 472 1.56 4.14 -25.25
C TYR A 472 0.93 5.04 -26.30
N THR A 473 1.39 6.27 -26.44
CA THR A 473 1.08 7.09 -27.61
C THR A 473 1.95 6.65 -28.78
N VAL A 474 1.32 6.24 -29.86
CA VAL A 474 2.00 5.75 -31.07
C VAL A 474 1.60 6.55 -32.31
N ASP A 475 2.51 6.74 -33.26
CA ASP A 475 2.25 7.42 -34.53
C ASP A 475 2.32 6.41 -35.70
N VAL A 476 1.17 6.02 -36.22
CA VAL A 476 1.03 5.14 -37.39
C VAL A 476 1.28 5.94 -38.64
N LYS A 477 2.40 5.69 -39.32
CA LYS A 477 2.84 6.49 -40.48
C LYS A 477 2.01 6.28 -41.73
N GLU A 478 1.41 5.10 -41.89
CA GLU A 478 0.61 4.73 -43.06
C GLU A 478 -0.55 3.81 -42.65
N SER A 479 -1.76 4.06 -43.19
CA SER A 479 -2.87 3.09 -43.04
C SER A 479 -2.52 1.80 -43.75
N ASN A 480 -2.36 0.70 -43.01
CA ASN A 480 -1.94 -0.59 -43.55
C ASN A 480 -2.36 -1.74 -42.66
N ILE A 481 -2.12 -2.99 -43.11
CA ILE A 481 -2.18 -4.18 -42.30
C ILE A 481 -0.78 -4.43 -41.72
N TYR A 482 -0.71 -4.66 -40.42
CA TYR A 482 0.53 -4.90 -39.69
C TYR A 482 0.54 -6.28 -39.06
N ASP A 483 1.62 -7.01 -39.24
CA ASP A 483 1.96 -8.18 -38.42
C ASP A 483 2.62 -7.67 -37.14
N ILE A 484 2.14 -8.15 -36.00
CA ILE A 484 2.55 -7.72 -34.68
C ILE A 484 3.26 -8.88 -33.99
N THR A 485 4.47 -8.66 -33.54
CA THR A 485 5.25 -9.59 -32.71
C THR A 485 5.58 -8.95 -31.37
N ALA A 486 5.85 -9.76 -30.37
CA ALA A 486 6.35 -9.35 -29.06
C ALA A 486 7.58 -10.15 -28.69
N ASN A 487 8.55 -9.54 -28.02
CA ASN A 487 9.67 -10.22 -27.40
C ASN A 487 9.34 -10.49 -25.95
N VAL A 488 9.21 -11.74 -25.55
CA VAL A 488 8.70 -12.14 -24.24
C VAL A 488 9.59 -13.19 -23.57
N SER A 489 9.53 -13.24 -22.25
CA SER A 489 10.16 -14.29 -21.44
C SER A 489 9.19 -14.76 -20.36
N ASN A 490 9.09 -16.06 -20.13
CA ASN A 490 8.26 -16.66 -19.09
C ASN A 490 8.74 -18.05 -18.68
N GLY A 491 8.55 -18.38 -17.40
CA GLY A 491 8.96 -19.65 -16.79
C GLY A 491 7.92 -20.78 -16.90
N GLY A 492 6.78 -20.56 -17.55
CA GLY A 492 5.70 -21.53 -17.74
C GLY A 492 4.73 -21.08 -18.81
N GLU A 493 3.87 -21.99 -19.31
CA GLU A 493 2.80 -21.63 -20.21
C GLU A 493 1.80 -20.71 -19.47
N VAL A 494 1.48 -19.55 -20.06
CA VAL A 494 0.58 -18.54 -19.47
C VAL A 494 -0.41 -18.00 -20.48
N ASP A 495 -1.57 -17.58 -20.02
CA ASP A 495 -2.42 -16.68 -20.79
C ASP A 495 -1.62 -15.40 -21.04
N GLY A 496 -1.56 -14.94 -22.28
CA GLY A 496 -0.69 -13.83 -22.66
C GLY A 496 -1.23 -12.47 -22.25
N PHE A 497 -1.24 -11.57 -23.21
CA PHE A 497 -1.79 -10.22 -23.06
C PHE A 497 -2.67 -9.87 -24.26
N GLN A 498 -3.48 -8.85 -24.13
CA GLN A 498 -4.30 -8.28 -25.19
C GLN A 498 -3.81 -6.91 -25.59
N LEU A 499 -3.90 -6.59 -26.88
CA LEU A 499 -3.60 -5.26 -27.40
C LEU A 499 -4.87 -4.57 -27.87
N TYR A 500 -4.95 -3.27 -27.59
CA TYR A 500 -6.02 -2.39 -28.02
C TYR A 500 -5.43 -1.17 -28.72
N ILE A 501 -6.13 -0.65 -29.71
CA ILE A 501 -5.88 0.65 -30.33
C ILE A 501 -7.13 1.50 -30.13
N ASP A 502 -7.00 2.67 -29.50
CA ASP A 502 -8.10 3.59 -29.17
C ASP A 502 -9.29 2.89 -28.48
N GLY A 503 -8.98 1.95 -27.59
CA GLY A 503 -9.97 1.16 -26.87
C GLY A 503 -10.57 -0.04 -27.64
N GLU A 504 -10.29 -0.20 -28.92
CA GLU A 504 -10.73 -1.34 -29.71
C GLU A 504 -9.69 -2.45 -29.69
N ARG A 505 -10.11 -3.67 -29.33
CA ARG A 505 -9.23 -4.84 -29.24
C ARG A 505 -8.75 -5.29 -30.61
N ILE A 506 -7.42 -5.43 -30.77
CA ILE A 506 -6.79 -5.86 -32.03
C ILE A 506 -6.15 -7.25 -31.97
N THR A 507 -6.17 -7.92 -30.81
CA THR A 507 -5.66 -9.28 -30.63
C THR A 507 -6.78 -10.25 -30.33
N GLU A 508 -6.59 -11.54 -30.65
CA GLU A 508 -7.42 -12.63 -30.11
C GLU A 508 -6.81 -13.13 -28.79
N GLU A 509 -7.53 -13.98 -28.05
CA GLU A 509 -7.00 -14.70 -26.90
C GLU A 509 -5.91 -15.68 -27.41
N TYR A 510 -4.76 -15.69 -26.72
CA TYR A 510 -3.66 -16.58 -27.07
C TYR A 510 -2.85 -16.95 -25.83
N THR A 511 -2.20 -18.10 -25.90
CA THR A 511 -1.33 -18.62 -24.85
C THR A 511 0.12 -18.44 -25.28
N ILE A 512 0.96 -17.96 -24.37
CA ILE A 512 2.41 -17.88 -24.57
C ILE A 512 3.05 -19.13 -23.98
N ALA A 513 3.73 -19.88 -24.82
CA ALA A 513 4.48 -21.06 -24.37
C ALA A 513 5.66 -20.66 -23.48
N GLN A 514 6.07 -21.56 -22.61
CA GLN A 514 7.29 -21.37 -21.82
C GLN A 514 8.50 -21.11 -22.71
N THR A 515 9.24 -20.02 -22.47
CA THR A 515 10.44 -19.68 -23.25
C THR A 515 11.68 -20.41 -22.69
N SER A 516 11.82 -20.47 -21.37
CA SER A 516 12.87 -21.21 -20.70
C SER A 516 12.55 -21.47 -19.21
N GLU A 517 13.44 -22.16 -18.48
CA GLU A 517 13.31 -22.29 -17.01
C GLU A 517 13.79 -21.02 -16.26
N ASP A 518 14.55 -20.15 -16.95
CA ASP A 518 14.99 -18.86 -16.42
C ASP A 518 14.28 -17.71 -17.14
N TRP A 519 14.10 -16.61 -16.44
CA TRP A 519 13.40 -15.41 -16.90
C TRP A 519 14.25 -14.48 -17.78
N SER A 520 15.48 -14.88 -18.11
CA SER A 520 16.43 -14.07 -18.90
C SER A 520 16.43 -14.43 -20.39
N THR A 521 15.76 -15.50 -20.78
CA THR A 521 15.69 -15.98 -22.16
C THR A 521 14.41 -15.45 -22.83
N TYR A 522 14.57 -14.50 -23.73
CA TYR A 522 13.49 -13.89 -24.49
C TYR A 522 13.31 -14.53 -25.85
N GLU A 523 12.07 -14.71 -26.28
CA GLU A 523 11.69 -15.21 -27.60
C GLU A 523 10.70 -14.27 -28.28
N GLU A 524 10.89 -14.06 -29.58
CA GLU A 524 9.94 -13.30 -30.40
C GLU A 524 8.74 -14.19 -30.77
N VAL A 525 7.55 -13.80 -30.31
CA VAL A 525 6.31 -14.50 -30.59
C VAL A 525 5.39 -13.64 -31.46
N ARG A 526 4.63 -14.28 -32.35
CA ARG A 526 3.62 -13.59 -33.13
C ARG A 526 2.38 -13.37 -32.26
N VAL A 527 1.89 -12.12 -32.23
CA VAL A 527 0.76 -11.71 -31.39
C VAL A 527 -0.51 -11.55 -32.21
N ALA A 528 -0.46 -10.80 -33.29
CA ALA A 528 -1.64 -10.49 -34.09
C ALA A 528 -1.28 -10.04 -35.51
N THR A 529 -2.31 -9.91 -36.34
CA THR A 529 -2.31 -9.10 -37.56
C THR A 529 -3.48 -8.17 -37.47
N ALA A 530 -3.25 -6.87 -37.58
CA ALA A 530 -4.30 -5.84 -37.46
C ALA A 530 -4.18 -4.77 -38.55
N GLN A 531 -5.33 -4.25 -38.98
CA GLN A 531 -5.39 -3.04 -39.78
C GLN A 531 -5.33 -1.83 -38.86
N LEU A 532 -4.35 -0.96 -39.09
CA LEU A 532 -4.21 0.32 -38.37
C LEU A 532 -4.33 1.47 -39.35
N GLU A 533 -4.99 2.52 -38.91
CA GLU A 533 -5.13 3.77 -39.69
C GLU A 533 -3.96 4.71 -39.41
N LYS A 534 -3.61 5.54 -40.38
CA LYS A 534 -2.59 6.58 -40.22
C LYS A 534 -3.01 7.62 -39.20
N GLY A 535 -2.13 7.96 -38.28
CA GLY A 535 -2.35 9.00 -37.28
C GLY A 535 -1.73 8.65 -35.93
N GLU A 536 -1.96 9.51 -34.95
CA GLU A 536 -1.64 9.28 -33.58
C GLU A 536 -2.75 8.45 -32.90
N HIS A 537 -2.37 7.43 -32.17
CA HIS A 537 -3.27 6.48 -31.50
C HIS A 537 -2.77 6.15 -30.12
N THR A 538 -3.67 5.70 -29.24
CA THR A 538 -3.32 5.08 -27.96
C THR A 538 -3.28 3.55 -28.12
N LEU A 539 -2.08 2.97 -28.01
CA LEU A 539 -1.88 1.53 -27.89
C LEU A 539 -1.95 1.14 -26.43
N LYS A 540 -2.77 0.14 -26.09
CA LYS A 540 -2.85 -0.42 -24.73
C LYS A 540 -2.44 -1.90 -24.73
N LEU A 541 -1.55 -2.24 -23.81
CA LEU A 541 -1.16 -3.60 -23.45
C LEU A 541 -1.89 -3.98 -22.16
N LEU A 542 -2.77 -4.98 -22.19
CA LEU A 542 -3.51 -5.50 -21.04
C LEU A 542 -3.04 -6.93 -20.74
N ILE A 543 -2.58 -7.19 -19.54
CA ILE A 543 -2.08 -8.50 -19.09
C ILE A 543 -3.25 -9.41 -18.75
N GLU A 544 -3.29 -10.61 -19.36
CA GLU A 544 -4.34 -11.62 -19.15
C GLU A 544 -3.88 -12.81 -18.30
N GLY A 545 -2.58 -13.05 -18.21
CA GLY A 545 -1.98 -14.10 -17.39
C GLY A 545 -0.93 -13.56 -16.44
N ASN A 546 -0.51 -14.36 -15.48
CA ASN A 546 0.52 -13.95 -14.52
C ASN A 546 1.92 -14.31 -15.03
N TYR A 547 2.89 -13.43 -14.73
CA TYR A 547 4.32 -13.67 -14.89
C TYR A 547 4.77 -13.88 -16.34
N VAL A 548 4.47 -12.93 -17.20
CA VAL A 548 5.11 -12.78 -18.51
C VAL A 548 5.94 -11.50 -18.53
N ASN A 549 7.23 -11.61 -18.86
CA ASN A 549 8.03 -10.42 -19.11
C ASN A 549 7.84 -9.99 -20.57
N VAL A 550 7.65 -8.70 -20.81
CA VAL A 550 7.48 -8.10 -22.14
C VAL A 550 8.56 -7.04 -22.34
N ASP A 551 9.46 -7.29 -23.31
CA ASP A 551 10.55 -6.39 -23.67
C ASP A 551 10.06 -5.33 -24.67
N TRP A 552 9.50 -5.75 -25.80
CA TRP A 552 8.97 -4.83 -26.81
C TRP A 552 7.85 -5.48 -27.62
N LEU A 553 7.05 -4.61 -28.26
CA LEU A 553 6.12 -4.94 -29.33
C LEU A 553 6.71 -4.43 -30.67
N ASN A 554 6.60 -5.20 -31.74
CA ASN A 554 7.10 -4.78 -33.06
C ASN A 554 6.02 -4.88 -34.11
N PHE A 555 5.84 -3.83 -34.86
CA PHE A 555 4.83 -3.68 -35.89
C PHE A 555 5.51 -3.61 -37.27
N VAL A 556 5.26 -4.59 -38.11
CA VAL A 556 5.83 -4.67 -39.45
C VAL A 556 4.69 -4.68 -40.47
N VAL A 557 4.82 -3.92 -41.56
CA VAL A 557 3.83 -3.98 -42.63
C VAL A 557 3.72 -5.42 -43.13
N SER A 558 2.51 -5.96 -43.07
CA SER A 558 2.25 -7.36 -43.45
C SER A 558 2.59 -7.58 -44.92
N ASP A 559 3.45 -8.56 -45.18
CA ASP A 559 3.69 -8.99 -46.56
C ASP A 559 2.46 -9.75 -47.07
N PRO A 560 1.81 -9.31 -48.13
CA PRO A 560 0.68 -10.01 -48.71
C PRO A 560 0.94 -11.48 -49.05
N SER A 561 2.21 -11.88 -49.17
CA SER A 561 2.61 -13.27 -49.41
C SER A 561 2.63 -14.13 -48.14
N SER A 562 2.79 -13.52 -46.95
CA SER A 562 2.80 -14.23 -45.66
C SER A 562 1.40 -14.71 -45.25
N ILE A 563 0.35 -13.95 -45.64
CA ILE A 563 -1.05 -14.32 -45.40
C ILE A 563 -1.40 -15.65 -46.11
N ILE A 564 -0.74 -15.97 -47.21
CA ILE A 564 -0.96 -17.21 -47.98
C ILE A 564 -0.36 -18.43 -47.27
N ASN A 565 0.76 -18.26 -46.56
CA ASN A 565 1.45 -19.40 -45.91
C ASN A 565 0.71 -19.90 -44.64
N THR A 566 0.02 -19.03 -43.93
CA THR A 566 -0.81 -19.41 -42.76
C THR A 566 -2.07 -20.18 -43.18
N MET A 567 -2.61 -19.93 -44.38
CA MET A 567 -3.77 -20.64 -44.91
C MET A 567 -3.41 -22.03 -45.51
N ASN A 568 -2.17 -22.26 -45.91
CA ASN A 568 -1.77 -23.53 -46.54
C ASN A 568 -1.46 -24.68 -45.55
N GLY A 569 -1.39 -24.39 -44.24
CA GLY A 569 -1.02 -25.37 -43.23
C GLY A 569 -2.16 -26.22 -42.64
N LYS A 570 -3.43 -25.74 -42.65
CA LYS A 570 -4.54 -26.43 -41.95
C LYS A 570 -5.96 -26.37 -42.56
N GLU A 571 -6.21 -25.65 -43.66
CA GLU A 571 -7.60 -25.39 -44.10
C GLU A 571 -7.92 -25.61 -45.58
N THR A 572 -7.59 -26.75 -46.14
CA THR A 572 -8.10 -27.13 -47.49
C THR A 572 -9.57 -27.58 -47.50
N ASN A 573 -10.23 -27.72 -46.33
CA ASN A 573 -11.58 -28.27 -46.25
C ASN A 573 -12.71 -27.24 -45.91
N THR A 574 -12.39 -25.99 -45.57
CA THR A 574 -13.39 -25.02 -45.11
C THR A 574 -13.96 -24.10 -46.19
N LEU A 575 -13.41 -24.09 -47.39
CA LEU A 575 -13.88 -23.29 -48.52
C LEU A 575 -14.81 -24.06 -49.49
N GLU A 576 -15.18 -25.27 -49.17
CA GLU A 576 -16.20 -26.00 -49.92
C GLU A 576 -17.58 -25.38 -49.62
N GLY A 577 -18.16 -24.68 -50.60
CA GLY A 577 -19.44 -23.99 -50.47
C GLY A 577 -19.35 -22.47 -50.15
N ALA A 578 -18.18 -21.90 -50.02
CA ALA A 578 -18.02 -20.45 -49.84
C ALA A 578 -18.39 -19.69 -51.13
N LEU A 579 -19.04 -18.53 -50.95
CA LEU A 579 -19.27 -17.55 -52.02
C LEU A 579 -18.10 -16.56 -52.09
N PHE A 580 -17.60 -16.32 -53.30
CA PHE A 580 -16.48 -15.40 -53.52
C PHE A 580 -17.00 -14.10 -54.11
N TYR A 581 -16.49 -12.98 -53.66
CA TYR A 581 -16.80 -11.66 -54.17
C TYR A 581 -15.48 -10.92 -54.47
N ASP A 582 -15.47 -10.12 -55.56
CA ASP A 582 -14.38 -9.22 -55.83
C ASP A 582 -14.39 -8.01 -54.85
N VAL A 583 -13.32 -7.22 -54.82
CA VAL A 583 -13.19 -6.05 -53.95
C VAL A 583 -14.24 -4.95 -54.18
N LYS A 584 -15.06 -5.09 -55.22
CA LYS A 584 -16.19 -4.22 -55.53
C LYS A 584 -17.52 -4.83 -55.12
N GLY A 585 -17.50 -5.98 -54.46
CA GLY A 585 -18.71 -6.69 -53.99
C GLY A 585 -19.41 -7.52 -55.04
N LYS A 586 -18.82 -7.73 -56.25
CA LYS A 586 -19.42 -8.58 -57.27
C LYS A 586 -19.05 -10.04 -57.03
N GLN A 587 -20.06 -10.92 -56.97
CA GLN A 587 -19.88 -12.35 -56.82
C GLN A 587 -19.10 -12.94 -58.01
N VAL A 588 -18.10 -13.80 -57.70
CA VAL A 588 -17.21 -14.43 -58.68
C VAL A 588 -17.25 -15.93 -58.49
N GLU A 589 -17.32 -16.72 -59.56
CA GLU A 589 -17.22 -18.17 -59.43
C GLU A 589 -15.77 -18.58 -59.09
N ARG A 590 -15.62 -19.62 -58.24
CA ARG A 590 -14.30 -20.13 -57.79
C ARG A 590 -13.34 -20.44 -58.96
N LYS A 591 -13.85 -20.88 -60.09
CA LYS A 591 -13.03 -21.10 -61.32
C LYS A 591 -12.56 -19.84 -62.03
N GLU A 592 -13.09 -18.66 -61.63
CA GLU A 592 -12.75 -17.35 -62.20
C GLU A 592 -11.74 -16.57 -61.35
N LEU A 593 -11.34 -17.12 -60.19
CA LEU A 593 -10.35 -16.50 -59.34
C LEU A 593 -9.01 -16.41 -60.07
N ARG A 594 -8.39 -15.26 -60.07
CA ARG A 594 -7.11 -15.01 -60.78
C ARG A 594 -6.00 -14.77 -59.76
N ARG A 595 -4.83 -15.34 -60.01
CA ARG A 595 -3.62 -15.06 -59.21
C ARG A 595 -3.35 -13.56 -59.16
N ASN A 596 -2.94 -13.07 -58.02
CA ASN A 596 -2.67 -11.65 -57.73
C ASN A 596 -3.90 -10.73 -57.67
N LYS A 597 -5.09 -11.24 -57.43
CA LYS A 597 -6.28 -10.42 -57.10
C LYS A 597 -6.85 -10.84 -55.75
N CYS A 598 -7.32 -9.85 -54.97
CA CYS A 598 -8.01 -10.09 -53.69
C CYS A 598 -9.48 -10.39 -53.91
N TYR A 599 -10.01 -11.35 -53.19
CA TYR A 599 -11.42 -11.71 -53.18
C TYR A 599 -11.89 -11.87 -51.73
N ILE A 600 -13.18 -11.65 -51.50
CA ILE A 600 -13.84 -11.85 -50.20
C ILE A 600 -14.51 -13.21 -50.25
N ALA A 601 -14.11 -14.14 -49.41
CA ALA A 601 -14.78 -15.43 -49.27
C ALA A 601 -15.77 -15.34 -48.09
N VAL A 602 -17.05 -15.61 -48.39
CA VAL A 602 -18.12 -15.65 -47.37
C VAL A 602 -18.50 -17.11 -47.14
N PRO A 603 -18.21 -17.68 -45.96
CA PRO A 603 -18.55 -19.06 -45.63
C PRO A 603 -20.07 -19.33 -45.71
N SER A 604 -20.47 -20.52 -46.11
CA SER A 604 -21.89 -20.92 -46.22
C SER A 604 -22.60 -21.09 -44.87
N THR A 605 -21.88 -21.05 -43.76
CA THR A 605 -22.41 -21.16 -42.41
C THR A 605 -22.13 -19.90 -41.59
N ARG A 606 -23.16 -19.34 -40.97
CA ARG A 606 -23.16 -18.11 -40.17
C ARG A 606 -22.23 -18.10 -38.93
N LYS A 607 -21.42 -19.12 -38.70
CA LYS A 607 -20.52 -19.26 -37.54
C LYS A 607 -19.06 -18.92 -37.82
N GLU A 608 -18.68 -18.70 -39.07
CA GLU A 608 -17.32 -18.30 -39.44
C GLU A 608 -17.33 -16.92 -40.07
N GLY A 609 -16.40 -16.05 -39.64
CA GLY A 609 -16.29 -14.67 -40.11
C GLY A 609 -15.95 -14.55 -41.60
N ILE A 610 -16.10 -13.37 -42.16
CA ILE A 610 -15.73 -13.03 -43.56
C ILE A 610 -14.22 -13.20 -43.71
N LYS A 611 -13.79 -14.01 -44.67
CA LYS A 611 -12.36 -14.22 -44.96
C LYS A 611 -11.98 -13.55 -46.27
N PHE A 612 -10.88 -12.83 -46.29
CA PHE A 612 -10.26 -12.30 -47.52
C PHE A 612 -9.37 -13.37 -48.14
N VAL A 613 -9.52 -13.64 -49.42
CA VAL A 613 -8.73 -14.65 -50.14
C VAL A 613 -8.06 -14.00 -51.35
N ARG A 614 -6.76 -14.23 -51.48
CA ARG A 614 -6.00 -13.87 -52.66
C ARG A 614 -5.53 -15.15 -53.35
N GLU A 615 -5.81 -15.39 -54.57
CA GLU A 615 -5.22 -16.45 -55.41
C GLU A 615 -4.03 -15.96 -56.26
#